data_a6eb17cddf6538e931ff14b77befb3ad
#
_entry.id   a6eb17cddf6538e931ff14b77befb3ad
#
_cell.length_a   1.000
_cell.length_b   1.000
_cell.length_c   1.000
_cell.angle_alpha   90.00
_cell.angle_beta   90.00
_cell.angle_gamma   90.00
#
_symmetry.space_group_name_H-M   'P 1'
#
loop_
_entity.id
_entity.type
_entity.pdbx_description
1 polymer ?
#
loop_
_entity_poly.entity_id
_entity_poly.type
_entity_poly.pdbx_seq_one_letter_code
_entity_poly.pdbx_strand_id
1 'polypeptide(L)'
;ILKTSTSHKEANYKYGNDPREWNVTTKELVKDENDNLTGVKIAKAESYKDGTGKINFREIEGTEEIIKADLVFLSIGFLHPYHEGLLNDSEVKLDGMGNVDASMIDYKTNKEKYFAAGDVRRGQSLVVWAIREGRDVSKSVHNFLRNK
;
A
#
# COMPACT_ATOMS: atom_id res chain seq x y z
N ILE A 1 -15.51 5.10 13.71
CA ILE A 1 -14.96 5.34 15.07
C ILE A 1 -13.54 5.87 14.90
N LEU A 2 -13.31 7.09 15.36
CA LEU A 2 -11.98 7.71 15.33
C LEU A 2 -11.09 7.02 16.36
N LYS A 3 -10.06 6.29 15.88
CA LYS A 3 -9.10 5.65 16.77
C LYS A 3 -7.99 6.65 17.10
N THR A 4 -7.75 6.87 18.38
CA THR A 4 -6.67 7.73 18.87
C THR A 4 -5.56 6.86 19.45
N SER A 5 -4.34 6.99 18.90
CA SER A 5 -3.15 6.35 19.46
C SER A 5 -2.47 7.23 20.51
N THR A 6 -1.47 6.69 21.18
CA THR A 6 -0.63 7.45 22.12
C THR A 6 0.04 8.64 21.42
N SER A 7 0.53 8.46 20.20
CA SER A 7 1.16 9.52 19.40
C SER A 7 0.22 10.69 19.12
N HIS A 8 -1.06 10.44 18.86
CA HIS A 8 -2.04 11.53 18.68
C HIS A 8 -2.29 12.31 19.97
N LYS A 9 -2.34 11.61 21.11
CA LYS A 9 -2.49 12.26 22.42
C LYS A 9 -1.28 13.13 22.75
N GLU A 10 -0.08 12.62 22.46
CA GLU A 10 1.18 13.35 22.64
C GLU A 10 1.24 14.59 21.75
N ALA A 11 0.89 14.46 20.45
CA ALA A 11 0.84 15.58 19.53
C ALA A 11 -0.18 16.63 19.98
N ASN A 12 -1.37 16.21 20.38
CA ASN A 12 -2.38 17.12 20.91
C ASN A 12 -1.91 17.84 22.19
N TYR A 13 -1.24 17.15 23.09
CA TYR A 13 -0.65 17.76 24.29
C TYR A 13 0.42 18.78 23.95
N LYS A 14 1.31 18.46 23.00
CA LYS A 14 2.44 19.32 22.63
C LYS A 14 2.04 20.53 21.78
N TYR A 15 1.09 20.36 20.86
CA TYR A 15 0.74 21.37 19.86
C TYR A 15 -0.66 21.96 20.04
N GLY A 16 -1.43 21.47 21.03
CA GLY A 16 -2.75 22.00 21.37
C GLY A 16 -3.91 21.50 20.50
N ASN A 17 -3.63 20.68 19.47
CA ASN A 17 -4.64 20.15 18.56
C ASN A 17 -4.25 18.78 17.98
N ASP A 18 -5.22 18.07 17.45
CA ASP A 18 -4.99 16.85 16.65
C ASP A 18 -4.42 17.28 15.28
N PRO A 19 -3.22 16.84 14.91
CA PRO A 19 -2.57 17.27 13.67
C PRO A 19 -3.14 16.63 12.40
N ARG A 20 -4.13 15.76 12.52
CA ARG A 20 -4.69 15.03 11.37
C ARG A 20 -5.65 15.91 10.58
N GLU A 21 -5.43 15.96 9.28
CA GLU A 21 -6.39 16.51 8.32
C GLU A 21 -7.13 15.36 7.62
N TRP A 22 -8.41 15.55 7.37
CA TRP A 22 -9.31 14.57 6.77
C TRP A 22 -9.91 15.08 5.47
N ASN A 23 -10.24 14.16 4.57
CA ASN A 23 -10.84 14.51 3.28
C ASN A 23 -9.98 15.48 2.49
N VAL A 24 -8.69 15.22 2.46
CA VAL A 24 -7.71 15.98 1.66
C VAL A 24 -6.99 15.06 0.69
N THR A 25 -6.59 15.59 -0.43
CA THR A 25 -5.73 14.94 -1.41
C THR A 25 -4.48 15.77 -1.62
N THR A 26 -3.33 15.12 -1.79
CA THR A 26 -2.07 15.79 -2.12
C THR A 26 -2.03 16.04 -3.62
N LYS A 27 -1.77 17.29 -4.01
CA LYS A 27 -1.65 17.71 -5.41
C LYS A 27 -0.20 17.66 -5.88
N GLU A 28 0.68 18.32 -5.12
CA GLU A 28 2.08 18.45 -5.48
C GLU A 28 2.96 18.77 -4.28
N LEU A 29 4.24 18.54 -4.41
CA LEU A 29 5.27 19.01 -3.49
C LEU A 29 5.79 20.34 -3.99
N VAL A 30 5.70 21.38 -3.14
CA VAL A 30 6.14 22.73 -3.46
C VAL A 30 7.61 22.89 -3.13
N LYS A 31 8.38 23.45 -4.06
CA LYS A 31 9.83 23.64 -3.94
C LYS A 31 10.20 25.10 -4.15
N ASP A 32 11.35 25.49 -3.60
CA ASP A 32 11.98 26.79 -3.87
C ASP A 32 12.85 26.73 -5.16
N GLU A 33 13.50 27.85 -5.47
CA GLU A 33 14.37 28.01 -6.65
C GLU A 33 15.61 27.10 -6.60
N ASN A 34 15.97 26.58 -5.42
CA ASN A 34 17.09 25.68 -5.18
C ASN A 34 16.67 24.20 -5.10
N ASP A 35 15.43 23.87 -5.47
CA ASP A 35 14.85 22.53 -5.44
C ASP A 35 14.63 21.98 -4.01
N ASN A 36 14.67 22.84 -2.97
CA ASN A 36 14.35 22.42 -1.61
C ASN A 36 12.84 22.40 -1.40
N LEU A 37 12.36 21.39 -0.67
CA LEU A 37 10.96 21.29 -0.28
C LEU A 37 10.58 22.46 0.65
N THR A 38 9.50 23.15 0.33
CA THR A 38 8.97 24.26 1.12
C THR A 38 7.53 24.05 1.57
N GLY A 39 6.85 23.06 0.99
CA GLY A 39 5.47 22.77 1.36
C GLY A 39 4.84 21.65 0.56
N VAL A 40 3.60 21.36 0.93
CA VAL A 40 2.72 20.42 0.25
C VAL A 40 1.45 21.14 -0.15
N LYS A 41 1.13 21.15 -1.43
CA LYS A 41 -0.15 21.63 -1.92
C LYS A 41 -1.18 20.53 -1.80
N ILE A 42 -2.25 20.81 -1.09
CA ILE A 42 -3.39 19.93 -0.88
C ILE A 42 -4.66 20.55 -1.44
N ALA A 43 -5.68 19.74 -1.66
CA ALA A 43 -7.05 20.18 -1.90
C ALA A 43 -8.02 19.34 -1.07
N LYS A 44 -9.17 19.91 -0.71
CA LYS A 44 -10.23 19.13 -0.08
C LYS A 44 -10.84 18.16 -1.08
N ALA A 45 -11.24 17.00 -0.59
CA ALA A 45 -11.88 15.96 -1.37
C ALA A 45 -13.17 15.48 -0.70
N GLU A 46 -14.14 15.10 -1.50
CA GLU A 46 -15.38 14.47 -1.01
C GLU A 46 -15.56 13.09 -1.61
N SER A 47 -16.15 12.20 -0.83
CA SER A 47 -16.53 10.87 -1.32
C SER A 47 -17.93 10.91 -1.93
N TYR A 48 -18.10 10.20 -3.06
CA TYR A 48 -19.40 9.99 -3.67
C TYR A 48 -19.54 8.52 -4.10
N LYS A 49 -20.77 8.05 -4.23
CA LYS A 49 -21.08 6.75 -4.82
C LYS A 49 -21.37 6.92 -6.29
N ASP A 50 -20.72 6.15 -7.14
CA ASP A 50 -21.05 6.08 -8.56
C ASP A 50 -22.32 5.27 -8.82
N GLY A 51 -22.74 5.17 -10.08
CA GLY A 51 -23.94 4.43 -10.51
C GLY A 51 -23.89 2.92 -10.21
N THR A 52 -22.72 2.37 -9.86
CA THR A 52 -22.53 0.96 -9.45
C THR A 52 -22.54 0.79 -7.92
N GLY A 53 -22.62 1.89 -7.16
CA GLY A 53 -22.55 1.90 -5.69
C GLY A 53 -21.12 1.89 -5.15
N LYS A 54 -20.10 1.96 -6.01
CA LYS A 54 -18.69 2.07 -5.60
C LYS A 54 -18.40 3.47 -5.09
N ILE A 55 -17.69 3.56 -3.96
CA ILE A 55 -17.23 4.82 -3.42
C ILE A 55 -16.02 5.30 -4.22
N ASN A 56 -16.14 6.50 -4.76
CA ASN A 56 -15.07 7.23 -5.42
C ASN A 56 -14.83 8.56 -4.70
N PHE A 57 -13.74 9.26 -5.03
CA PHE A 57 -13.39 10.54 -4.46
C PHE A 57 -13.23 11.56 -5.59
N ARG A 58 -13.64 12.80 -5.33
CA ARG A 58 -13.39 13.94 -6.21
C ARG A 58 -12.87 15.12 -5.40
N GLU A 59 -12.04 15.90 -6.01
CA GLU A 59 -11.52 17.14 -5.44
C GLU A 59 -12.60 18.22 -5.48
N ILE A 60 -12.56 19.10 -4.49
CA ILE A 60 -13.42 20.29 -4.44
C ILE A 60 -12.59 21.45 -4.98
N GLU A 61 -12.97 21.97 -6.15
CA GLU A 61 -12.29 23.07 -6.80
C GLU A 61 -12.25 24.32 -5.92
N GLY A 62 -11.15 25.08 -5.99
CA GLY A 62 -10.96 26.32 -5.23
C GLY A 62 -10.67 26.11 -3.75
N THR A 63 -10.33 24.89 -3.33
CA THR A 63 -9.97 24.57 -1.94
C THR A 63 -8.50 24.29 -1.76
N GLU A 64 -7.69 24.59 -2.78
CA GLU A 64 -6.26 24.38 -2.76
C GLU A 64 -5.60 25.26 -1.71
N GLU A 65 -4.75 24.66 -0.89
CA GLU A 65 -3.91 25.36 0.08
C GLU A 65 -2.50 24.75 0.14
N ILE A 66 -1.54 25.53 0.59
CA ILE A 66 -0.16 25.07 0.77
C ILE A 66 0.14 24.97 2.25
N ILE A 67 0.40 23.76 2.71
CA ILE A 67 0.91 23.47 4.04
C ILE A 67 2.43 23.58 4.00
N LYS A 68 3.02 24.49 4.79
CA LYS A 68 4.48 24.58 4.90
C LYS A 68 5.06 23.30 5.48
N ALA A 69 6.08 22.76 4.83
CA ALA A 69 6.78 21.55 5.24
C ALA A 69 8.21 21.54 4.75
N ASP A 70 9.14 21.24 5.64
CA ASP A 70 10.56 21.06 5.34
C ASP A 70 10.87 19.58 5.04
N LEU A 71 9.96 18.66 5.44
CA LEU A 71 10.09 17.22 5.26
C LEU A 71 8.71 16.58 5.12
N VAL A 72 8.58 15.64 4.17
CA VAL A 72 7.35 14.89 3.91
C VAL A 72 7.64 13.40 3.92
N PHE A 73 6.84 12.64 4.68
CA PHE A 73 6.88 11.18 4.68
C PHE A 73 5.65 10.62 3.98
N LEU A 74 5.87 9.78 2.98
CA LEU A 74 4.80 9.03 2.33
C LEU A 74 4.53 7.74 3.12
N SER A 75 3.35 7.64 3.75
CA SER A 75 2.92 6.50 4.54
C SER A 75 1.66 5.86 3.97
N ILE A 76 1.62 5.67 2.66
CA ILE A 76 0.45 5.19 1.90
C ILE A 76 0.49 3.70 1.57
N GLY A 77 1.36 2.95 2.24
CA GLY A 77 1.54 1.51 2.05
C GLY A 77 2.55 1.17 0.96
N PHE A 78 2.42 -0.04 0.42
CA PHE A 78 3.31 -0.56 -0.61
C PHE A 78 2.50 -0.87 -1.87
N LEU A 79 3.11 -0.75 -3.04
CA LEU A 79 2.45 -1.06 -4.31
C LEU A 79 2.49 -2.57 -4.59
N HIS A 80 3.69 -3.13 -4.61
CA HIS A 80 3.97 -4.53 -4.95
C HIS A 80 5.39 -4.88 -4.47
N PRO A 81 5.81 -6.17 -4.53
CA PRO A 81 7.20 -6.54 -4.25
C PRO A 81 8.16 -5.92 -5.25
N TYR A 82 9.42 -5.78 -4.83
CA TYR A 82 10.48 -5.30 -5.72
C TYR A 82 10.74 -6.32 -6.82
N HIS A 83 10.73 -5.90 -8.08
CA HIS A 83 10.79 -6.81 -9.23
C HIS A 83 12.20 -7.12 -9.70
N GLU A 84 13.15 -6.17 -9.53
CA GLU A 84 14.53 -6.39 -9.95
C GLU A 84 15.17 -7.55 -9.20
N GLY A 85 16.00 -8.31 -9.88
CA GLY A 85 16.62 -9.53 -9.37
C GLY A 85 15.67 -10.73 -9.46
N LEU A 86 15.41 -11.40 -8.34
CA LEU A 86 14.76 -12.71 -8.32
C LEU A 86 13.47 -12.80 -9.15
N LEU A 87 12.58 -11.82 -9.08
CA LEU A 87 11.31 -11.93 -9.81
C LEU A 87 11.49 -11.79 -11.32
N ASN A 88 12.32 -10.84 -11.77
CA ASN A 88 12.64 -10.69 -13.19
C ASN A 88 13.46 -11.87 -13.71
N ASP A 89 14.47 -12.31 -12.95
CA ASP A 89 15.37 -13.39 -13.37
C ASP A 89 14.66 -14.75 -13.44
N SER A 90 13.67 -14.97 -12.57
CA SER A 90 12.88 -16.20 -12.58
C SER A 90 11.77 -16.21 -13.62
N GLU A 91 11.44 -15.06 -14.22
CA GLU A 91 10.35 -14.90 -15.18
C GLU A 91 9.01 -15.45 -14.67
N VAL A 92 8.76 -15.32 -13.36
CA VAL A 92 7.46 -15.65 -12.79
C VAL A 92 6.42 -14.62 -13.27
N LYS A 93 5.24 -15.11 -13.59
CA LYS A 93 4.14 -14.24 -14.00
C LYS A 93 3.69 -13.37 -12.84
N LEU A 94 3.41 -12.09 -13.12
CA LEU A 94 2.84 -11.13 -12.17
C LEU A 94 1.36 -10.90 -12.48
N ASP A 95 0.60 -10.58 -11.45
CA ASP A 95 -0.80 -10.16 -11.59
C ASP A 95 -0.92 -8.69 -12.06
N GLY A 96 -2.14 -8.22 -12.25
CA GLY A 96 -2.40 -6.83 -12.67
C GLY A 96 -1.99 -5.75 -11.67
N MET A 97 -1.62 -6.12 -10.45
CA MET A 97 -1.12 -5.22 -9.40
C MET A 97 0.39 -5.34 -9.19
N GLY A 98 1.08 -6.19 -9.94
CA GLY A 98 2.51 -6.43 -9.85
C GLY A 98 2.93 -7.43 -8.78
N ASN A 99 2.00 -8.19 -8.19
CA ASN A 99 2.33 -9.28 -7.28
C ASN A 99 2.56 -10.58 -8.06
N VAL A 100 3.21 -11.56 -7.45
CA VAL A 100 3.42 -12.86 -8.09
C VAL A 100 2.08 -13.57 -8.28
N ASP A 101 1.74 -13.88 -9.53
CA ASP A 101 0.53 -14.65 -9.89
C ASP A 101 0.72 -16.12 -9.51
N ALA A 102 0.17 -16.51 -8.38
CA ALA A 102 0.21 -17.88 -7.88
C ALA A 102 -1.18 -18.32 -7.41
N SER A 103 -1.49 -19.58 -7.66
CA SER A 103 -2.76 -20.22 -7.33
C SER A 103 -3.11 -20.06 -5.85
N MET A 104 -4.37 -19.83 -5.54
CA MET A 104 -4.88 -19.80 -4.16
C MET A 104 -5.06 -21.20 -3.55
N ILE A 105 -4.98 -22.24 -4.36
CA ILE A 105 -5.23 -23.63 -3.94
C ILE A 105 -3.93 -24.33 -3.56
N ASP A 106 -2.93 -24.22 -4.42
CA ASP A 106 -1.66 -24.93 -4.27
C ASP A 106 -0.43 -24.03 -4.28
N TYR A 107 -0.63 -22.72 -4.35
CA TYR A 107 0.42 -21.69 -4.31
C TYR A 107 1.47 -21.79 -5.42
N LYS A 108 1.20 -22.56 -6.48
CA LYS A 108 2.08 -22.66 -7.64
C LYS A 108 2.02 -21.42 -8.50
N THR A 109 3.17 -21.08 -9.04
CA THR A 109 3.32 -20.07 -10.09
C THR A 109 3.25 -20.72 -11.48
N ASN A 110 3.47 -19.92 -12.52
CA ASN A 110 3.66 -20.42 -13.89
C ASN A 110 4.97 -21.22 -14.09
N LYS A 111 5.88 -21.21 -13.11
CA LYS A 111 7.14 -21.98 -13.13
C LYS A 111 7.04 -23.19 -12.22
N GLU A 112 7.37 -24.37 -12.72
CA GLU A 112 7.10 -25.67 -12.09
C GLU A 112 7.57 -25.79 -10.63
N LYS A 113 8.75 -25.25 -10.32
CA LYS A 113 9.37 -25.35 -8.99
C LYS A 113 9.22 -24.12 -8.12
N TYR A 114 8.43 -23.14 -8.55
CA TYR A 114 8.23 -21.89 -7.84
C TYR A 114 6.86 -21.83 -7.22
N PHE A 115 6.86 -21.52 -5.94
CA PHE A 115 5.66 -21.30 -5.14
C PHE A 115 5.73 -19.91 -4.51
N ALA A 116 4.61 -19.25 -4.34
CA ALA A 116 4.55 -17.92 -3.71
C ALA A 116 3.42 -17.84 -2.68
N ALA A 117 3.71 -17.25 -1.54
CA ALA A 117 2.76 -17.10 -0.43
C ALA A 117 3.00 -15.78 0.32
N GLY A 118 2.01 -15.29 1.04
CA GLY A 118 2.07 -14.05 1.79
C GLY A 118 2.02 -12.83 0.89
N ASP A 119 2.65 -11.74 1.33
CA ASP A 119 2.53 -10.42 0.68
C ASP A 119 3.03 -10.41 -0.77
N VAL A 120 4.03 -11.21 -1.10
CA VAL A 120 4.56 -11.30 -2.48
C VAL A 120 3.50 -11.78 -3.49
N ARG A 121 2.51 -12.56 -3.04
CA ARG A 121 1.40 -13.07 -3.84
C ARG A 121 0.10 -12.28 -3.64
N ARG A 122 -0.21 -11.99 -2.39
CA ARG A 122 -1.48 -11.42 -1.97
C ARG A 122 -1.52 -9.88 -2.07
N GLY A 123 -0.36 -9.23 -2.18
CA GLY A 123 -0.18 -7.82 -1.83
C GLY A 123 -0.05 -7.65 -0.32
N GLN A 124 0.35 -6.45 0.10
CA GLN A 124 0.53 -6.17 1.53
C GLN A 124 -0.74 -6.50 2.34
N SER A 125 -0.57 -7.22 3.43
CA SER A 125 -1.68 -7.65 4.26
C SER A 125 -1.27 -7.90 5.73
N LEU A 126 -2.15 -8.50 6.50
CA LEU A 126 -1.85 -8.81 7.90
C LEU A 126 -0.91 -10.01 8.01
N VAL A 127 0.01 -9.95 8.98
CA VAL A 127 0.97 -11.02 9.29
C VAL A 127 0.31 -12.38 9.51
N VAL A 128 -0.92 -12.41 10.04
CA VAL A 128 -1.67 -13.65 10.24
C VAL A 128 -1.97 -14.38 8.94
N TRP A 129 -2.16 -13.65 7.84
CA TRP A 129 -2.33 -14.21 6.51
C TRP A 129 -1.03 -14.78 5.96
N ALA A 130 0.09 -14.07 6.15
CA ALA A 130 1.40 -14.55 5.74
C ALA A 130 1.76 -15.87 6.45
N ILE A 131 1.49 -15.96 7.76
CA ILE A 131 1.68 -17.19 8.55
C ILE A 131 0.79 -18.32 8.03
N ARG A 132 -0.49 -18.06 7.78
CA ARG A 132 -1.43 -19.06 7.27
C ARG A 132 -0.98 -19.58 5.90
N GLU A 133 -0.74 -18.69 4.95
CA GLU A 133 -0.29 -19.07 3.62
C GLU A 133 1.05 -19.79 3.63
N GLY A 134 1.99 -19.39 4.50
CA GLY A 134 3.26 -20.09 4.71
C GLY A 134 3.06 -21.55 5.16
N ARG A 135 2.08 -21.82 6.04
CA ARG A 135 1.72 -23.18 6.45
C ARG A 135 1.04 -23.98 5.32
N ASP A 136 0.21 -23.33 4.54
CA ASP A 136 -0.51 -24.01 3.46
C ASP A 136 0.41 -24.30 2.27
N VAL A 137 1.29 -23.34 1.89
CA VAL A 137 2.29 -23.60 0.83
C VAL A 137 3.27 -24.70 1.19
N SER A 138 3.64 -24.85 2.47
CA SER A 138 4.52 -25.95 2.89
C SER A 138 3.94 -27.32 2.60
N LYS A 139 2.62 -27.50 2.76
CA LYS A 139 1.91 -28.74 2.39
C LYS A 139 1.94 -28.96 0.87
N SER A 140 1.74 -27.90 0.10
CA SER A 140 1.78 -27.97 -1.37
C SER A 140 3.17 -28.35 -1.89
N VAL A 141 4.22 -27.76 -1.32
CA VAL A 141 5.62 -28.13 -1.64
C VAL A 141 5.90 -29.58 -1.24
N HIS A 142 5.47 -30.01 -0.06
CA HIS A 142 5.62 -31.40 0.38
C HIS A 142 4.96 -32.36 -0.59
N ASN A 143 3.72 -32.11 -0.99
CA ASN A 143 3.00 -32.95 -1.94
C ASN A 143 3.69 -32.97 -3.33
N PHE A 144 4.20 -31.83 -3.79
CA PHE A 144 4.94 -31.75 -5.03
C PHE A 144 6.21 -32.58 -5.00
N LEU A 145 6.94 -32.58 -3.88
CA LEU A 145 8.18 -33.37 -3.74
C LEU A 145 7.93 -34.88 -3.60
N ARG A 146 6.79 -35.29 -3.02
CA ARG A 146 6.43 -36.70 -2.87
C ARG A 146 5.95 -37.36 -4.18
N ASN A 147 5.41 -36.53 -5.08
CA ASN A 147 4.84 -37.04 -6.35
C ASN A 147 5.82 -36.92 -7.52
N LYS A 148 7.10 -36.67 -7.22
CA LYS A 148 8.23 -36.76 -8.14
C LYS A 148 8.87 -38.15 -8.02
#